data_3e5e20a4d9aa36e55e239519357b8f0c
#
_entry.id   3e5e20a4d9aa36e55e239519357b8f0c
#
_cell.length_a   1.000
_cell.length_b   1.000
_cell.length_c   1.000
_cell.angle_alpha   90.00
_cell.angle_beta   90.00
_cell.angle_gamma   90.00
#
_symmetry.space_group_name_H-M   'P 1'
#
loop_
_entity.id
_entity.type
_entity.pdbx_description
1 polymer ?
#
loop_
_entity_poly.entity_id
_entity_poly.type
_entity_poly.pdbx_seq_one_letter_code
_entity_poly.pdbx_strand_id
1 'polypeptide(L)'
;MKRECGVLLAISSLPSAYGIGDFGKEAYHFVDFLEASGQSLWQILPLCPVEYGNSPYQSPSTFAGNFLYLDLEDLVDNEYLTQGDIDVLKSEVSSVDYEYIKSQKESLLKKASQAFFCKNIEESEFKKFQSENQFWLEDYALFLSLNKKFKGKMWNTWDKGYKFRERKSIEEAKKEFEEEYKYESFIQYYFYKQWKKLKDYANSKGIKIIGDLPIYVASNSADTWQHPKLFCFDKHLKIKAMAGCPPDYFSKKGQLWGNVLYDWEAMKKDNYSWWEQRIKHSFLLYDILRLDHFRGFASYWAIRYGEKTAINGRWKIGPRTQFFRDLERKVKNIDIIAEDLGTLTADVFKLLRQTNYPNMKVLQFGLTEWDNMYNPKNYTENSVAYTGTHDNMSMVEWYSTLNKNKKFICDENLKNFLNNYNTNIWEPIQWRAIEALYASKSNRVIVPLQDILGLGADSRMNTPSTVGNNWAWRVYWGYRHGDLENKLYNLAKRYQRI
;
A
#
# COMPACT_ATOMS: atom_id res chain seq x y z
N MET A 1 -17.43 -18.69 5.27
CA MET A 1 -16.90 -17.34 5.66
C MET A 1 -18.00 -16.31 5.45
N LYS A 2 -17.99 -15.21 6.22
CA LYS A 2 -18.90 -14.08 5.98
C LYS A 2 -18.58 -13.46 4.61
N ARG A 3 -19.58 -13.06 3.85
CA ARG A 3 -19.40 -12.29 2.61
C ARG A 3 -19.23 -10.83 2.98
N GLU A 4 -18.19 -10.19 2.47
CA GLU A 4 -17.82 -8.81 2.80
C GLU A 4 -17.66 -8.00 1.51
N CYS A 5 -17.91 -6.69 1.60
CA CYS A 5 -17.66 -5.75 0.51
C CYS A 5 -16.98 -4.48 1.04
N GLY A 6 -16.27 -3.79 0.17
CA GLY A 6 -15.53 -2.60 0.55
C GLY A 6 -15.04 -1.76 -0.60
N VAL A 7 -14.35 -0.70 -0.24
CA VAL A 7 -13.83 0.30 -1.18
C VAL A 7 -12.31 0.40 -1.08
N LEU A 8 -11.65 0.53 -2.24
CA LEU A 8 -10.24 0.89 -2.32
C LEU A 8 -10.12 2.40 -2.50
N LEU A 9 -9.48 3.05 -1.53
CA LEU A 9 -9.12 4.47 -1.58
C LEU A 9 -7.86 4.71 -0.75
N ALA A 10 -6.82 5.27 -1.38
CA ALA A 10 -5.60 5.66 -0.68
C ALA A 10 -5.86 6.84 0.27
N ILE A 11 -5.13 6.90 1.39
CA ILE A 11 -5.20 8.04 2.32
C ILE A 11 -4.88 9.34 1.58
N SER A 12 -3.82 9.36 0.76
CA SER A 12 -3.44 10.54 -0.04
C SER A 12 -4.54 11.07 -0.94
N SER A 13 -5.52 10.22 -1.31
CA SER A 13 -6.62 10.58 -2.21
C SER A 13 -7.83 11.18 -1.52
N LEU A 14 -7.87 11.23 -0.19
CA LEU A 14 -8.97 11.85 0.56
C LEU A 14 -9.03 13.38 0.31
N PRO A 15 -10.23 13.99 0.34
CA PRO A 15 -10.39 15.42 0.06
C PRO A 15 -10.04 16.26 1.30
N SER A 16 -8.77 16.32 1.68
CA SER A 16 -8.30 17.22 2.73
C SER A 16 -8.10 18.64 2.22
N ALA A 17 -8.27 19.64 3.08
CA ALA A 17 -8.02 21.04 2.77
C ALA A 17 -6.53 21.37 2.57
N TYR A 18 -5.60 20.47 2.94
CA TYR A 18 -4.17 20.75 3.02
C TYR A 18 -3.35 20.11 1.89
N GLY A 19 -3.93 20.02 0.69
CA GLY A 19 -3.25 19.62 -0.55
C GLY A 19 -2.96 18.14 -0.72
N ILE A 20 -3.14 17.32 0.32
CA ILE A 20 -3.03 15.85 0.30
C ILE A 20 -4.00 15.28 1.33
N GLY A 21 -4.56 14.10 1.08
CA GLY A 21 -5.35 13.38 2.08
C GLY A 21 -4.53 13.01 3.32
N ASP A 22 -5.14 13.09 4.50
CA ASP A 22 -4.53 12.89 5.81
C ASP A 22 -5.46 12.13 6.77
N PHE A 23 -5.03 11.96 8.02
CA PHE A 23 -5.82 11.26 9.07
C PHE A 23 -6.85 12.15 9.75
N GLY A 24 -7.11 13.34 9.20
CA GLY A 24 -8.05 14.30 9.72
C GLY A 24 -9.51 13.99 9.39
N LYS A 25 -10.33 15.00 9.53
CA LYS A 25 -11.80 14.96 9.46
C LYS A 25 -12.34 14.17 8.25
N GLU A 26 -11.72 14.29 7.08
CA GLU A 26 -12.22 13.65 5.86
C GLU A 26 -11.99 12.13 5.85
N ALA A 27 -11.00 11.64 6.58
CA ALA A 27 -10.82 10.20 6.78
C ALA A 27 -11.94 9.62 7.65
N TYR A 28 -12.38 10.32 8.69
CA TYR A 28 -13.54 9.94 9.50
C TYR A 28 -14.84 10.00 8.70
N HIS A 29 -15.04 11.04 7.90
CA HIS A 29 -16.20 11.13 7.00
C HIS A 29 -16.23 9.99 5.96
N PHE A 30 -15.07 9.53 5.50
CA PHE A 30 -15.01 8.37 4.61
C PHE A 30 -15.40 7.07 5.33
N VAL A 31 -15.02 6.91 6.59
CA VAL A 31 -15.51 5.79 7.43
C VAL A 31 -17.02 5.83 7.57
N ASP A 32 -17.60 7.01 7.84
CA ASP A 32 -19.06 7.18 7.93
C ASP A 32 -19.75 6.86 6.59
N PHE A 33 -19.14 7.24 5.46
CA PHE A 33 -19.63 6.85 4.13
C PHE A 33 -19.65 5.32 3.95
N LEU A 34 -18.59 4.63 4.37
CA LEU A 34 -18.53 3.17 4.30
C LEU A 34 -19.61 2.52 5.14
N GLU A 35 -19.81 2.96 6.38
CA GLU A 35 -20.87 2.47 7.25
C GLU A 35 -22.26 2.68 6.61
N ALA A 36 -22.56 3.91 6.19
CA ALA A 36 -23.84 4.27 5.57
C ALA A 36 -24.14 3.50 4.29
N SER A 37 -23.09 3.17 3.52
CA SER A 37 -23.20 2.42 2.26
C SER A 37 -23.12 0.89 2.44
N GLY A 38 -23.10 0.39 3.68
CA GLY A 38 -23.06 -1.05 3.98
C GLY A 38 -21.72 -1.72 3.61
N GLN A 39 -20.63 -0.95 3.56
CA GLN A 39 -19.30 -1.49 3.31
C GLN A 39 -18.64 -1.85 4.63
N SER A 40 -17.92 -2.96 4.69
CA SER A 40 -17.22 -3.44 5.88
C SER A 40 -15.70 -3.47 5.72
N LEU A 41 -15.19 -3.09 4.54
CA LEU A 41 -13.77 -3.11 4.23
C LEU A 41 -13.32 -1.79 3.61
N TRP A 42 -12.21 -1.26 4.11
CA TRP A 42 -11.48 -0.15 3.49
C TRP A 42 -10.10 -0.62 3.08
N GLN A 43 -9.83 -0.76 1.80
CA GLN A 43 -8.49 -1.06 1.32
C GLN A 43 -7.73 0.24 1.04
N ILE A 44 -6.53 0.32 1.59
CA ILE A 44 -5.61 1.44 1.40
C ILE A 44 -4.31 0.99 0.73
N LEU A 45 -3.49 1.95 0.31
CA LEU A 45 -2.12 1.72 -0.16
C LEU A 45 -1.13 1.74 1.03
N PRO A 46 0.14 1.32 0.84
CA PRO A 46 1.12 1.32 1.92
C PRO A 46 1.23 2.70 2.59
N LEU A 47 1.27 2.70 3.92
CA LEU A 47 1.35 3.92 4.73
C LEU A 47 2.80 4.42 4.95
N CYS A 48 3.77 3.77 4.35
CA CYS A 48 5.19 4.12 4.48
C CYS A 48 5.53 5.46 3.79
N PRO A 49 6.61 6.13 4.22
CA PRO A 49 7.12 7.32 3.53
C PRO A 49 7.42 7.06 2.06
N VAL A 50 7.22 8.07 1.21
CA VAL A 50 7.46 7.98 -0.23
C VAL A 50 8.71 8.76 -0.63
N GLU A 51 9.49 8.20 -1.56
CA GLU A 51 10.69 8.85 -2.12
C GLU A 51 10.60 8.93 -3.66
N TYR A 52 11.27 8.05 -4.37
CA TYR A 52 11.36 8.09 -5.83
C TYR A 52 10.00 7.91 -6.50
N GLY A 53 9.61 8.89 -7.33
CA GLY A 53 8.37 8.86 -8.08
C GLY A 53 7.11 8.91 -7.21
N ASN A 54 7.24 9.29 -5.94
CA ASN A 54 6.16 9.34 -4.94
C ASN A 54 5.45 7.99 -4.73
N SER A 55 6.10 6.90 -5.12
CA SER A 55 5.53 5.56 -5.03
C SER A 55 5.52 5.04 -3.59
N PRO A 56 4.37 4.60 -3.05
CA PRO A 56 4.30 3.98 -1.74
C PRO A 56 4.99 2.61 -1.66
N TYR A 57 5.39 2.06 -2.82
CA TYR A 57 6.14 0.80 -2.92
C TYR A 57 7.66 0.99 -2.93
N GLN A 58 8.13 2.25 -2.90
CA GLN A 58 9.54 2.63 -2.82
C GLN A 58 9.75 3.51 -1.58
N SER A 59 9.96 2.87 -0.42
CA SER A 59 10.03 3.55 0.86
C SER A 59 11.42 3.43 1.51
N PRO A 60 11.91 4.46 2.21
CA PRO A 60 13.14 4.39 2.98
C PRO A 60 13.03 3.51 4.22
N SER A 61 11.84 3.07 4.61
CA SER A 61 11.60 2.11 5.70
C SER A 61 10.29 1.38 5.53
N THR A 62 10.27 0.08 5.83
CA THR A 62 9.04 -0.72 5.87
C THR A 62 8.26 -0.55 7.18
N PHE A 63 8.85 0.11 8.18
CA PHE A 63 8.24 0.31 9.51
C PHE A 63 7.71 1.74 9.70
N ALA A 64 8.39 2.73 9.14
CA ALA A 64 8.04 4.13 9.33
C ALA A 64 6.72 4.52 8.66
N GLY A 65 6.00 5.43 9.27
CA GLY A 65 4.80 6.06 8.72
C GLY A 65 5.11 7.33 7.94
N ASN A 66 4.26 7.64 6.95
CA ASN A 66 4.42 8.79 6.08
C ASN A 66 3.92 10.07 6.78
N PHE A 67 4.82 10.99 7.08
CA PHE A 67 4.49 12.26 7.73
C PHE A 67 3.49 13.13 6.95
N LEU A 68 3.35 12.89 5.65
CA LEU A 68 2.39 13.60 4.81
C LEU A 68 0.94 13.32 5.19
N TYR A 69 0.67 12.22 5.89
CA TYR A 69 -0.67 11.84 6.34
C TYR A 69 -1.03 12.39 7.71
N LEU A 70 -0.12 13.10 8.39
CA LEU A 70 -0.42 13.73 9.66
C LEU A 70 -1.52 14.79 9.50
N ASP A 71 -2.50 14.72 10.38
CA ASP A 71 -3.52 15.75 10.56
C ASP A 71 -2.91 16.96 11.25
N LEU A 72 -2.92 18.10 10.58
CA LEU A 72 -2.39 19.34 11.11
C LEU A 72 -3.39 20.03 12.06
N GLU A 73 -4.69 19.81 11.91
CA GLU A 73 -5.70 20.35 12.82
C GLU A 73 -5.55 19.74 14.22
N ASP A 74 -5.28 18.44 14.32
CA ASP A 74 -4.98 17.79 15.61
C ASP A 74 -3.74 18.41 16.29
N LEU A 75 -2.74 18.86 15.53
CA LEU A 75 -1.59 19.58 16.08
C LEU A 75 -1.92 21.02 16.52
N VAL A 76 -2.91 21.65 15.90
CA VAL A 76 -3.46 22.95 16.35
C VAL A 76 -4.26 22.77 17.63
N ASP A 77 -5.13 21.77 17.70
CA ASP A 77 -5.94 21.45 18.89
C ASP A 77 -5.06 21.15 20.12
N ASN A 78 -3.89 20.53 19.90
CA ASN A 78 -2.87 20.31 20.94
C ASN A 78 -1.96 21.53 21.16
N GLU A 79 -2.25 22.68 20.50
CA GLU A 79 -1.49 23.92 20.57
C GLU A 79 0.01 23.81 20.24
N TYR A 80 0.39 22.88 19.35
CA TYR A 80 1.76 22.79 18.81
C TYR A 80 1.91 23.63 17.54
N LEU A 81 0.79 23.94 16.90
CA LEU A 81 0.69 24.89 15.78
C LEU A 81 -0.45 25.89 16.09
N THR A 82 -0.50 26.94 15.32
CA THR A 82 -1.63 27.88 15.30
C THR A 82 -2.45 27.68 14.02
N GLN A 83 -3.71 28.10 14.01
CA GLN A 83 -4.55 28.08 12.81
C GLN A 83 -3.88 28.83 11.65
N GLY A 84 -3.24 29.98 11.92
CA GLY A 84 -2.55 30.76 10.90
C GLY A 84 -1.36 30.03 10.28
N ASP A 85 -0.74 29.11 11.02
CA ASP A 85 0.37 28.31 10.46
C ASP A 85 -0.11 27.36 9.36
N ILE A 86 -1.27 26.73 9.53
CA ILE A 86 -1.77 25.72 8.60
C ILE A 86 -2.64 26.32 7.48
N ASP A 87 -3.19 27.52 7.67
CA ASP A 87 -4.06 28.17 6.67
C ASP A 87 -3.32 28.44 5.34
N VAL A 88 -2.01 28.60 5.38
CA VAL A 88 -1.17 28.80 4.17
C VAL A 88 -1.16 27.59 3.24
N LEU A 89 -1.53 26.41 3.75
CA LEU A 89 -1.60 25.17 2.97
C LEU A 89 -2.99 24.91 2.38
N LYS A 90 -4.00 25.70 2.78
CA LYS A 90 -5.37 25.47 2.30
C LYS A 90 -5.44 25.57 0.78
N SER A 91 -5.84 24.47 0.16
CA SER A 91 -6.01 24.38 -1.30
C SER A 91 -7.02 23.28 -1.66
N GLU A 92 -7.91 23.60 -2.58
CA GLU A 92 -8.86 22.64 -3.17
C GLU A 92 -8.32 22.16 -4.51
N VAL A 93 -7.35 21.24 -4.47
CA VAL A 93 -6.75 20.67 -5.68
C VAL A 93 -7.15 19.21 -5.86
N SER A 94 -7.35 18.80 -7.11
CA SER A 94 -7.69 17.42 -7.49
C SER A 94 -6.47 16.50 -7.64
N SER A 95 -5.26 17.05 -7.46
CA SER A 95 -4.00 16.34 -7.58
C SER A 95 -3.01 16.82 -6.54
N VAL A 96 -2.24 15.90 -5.98
CA VAL A 96 -1.20 16.19 -4.98
C VAL A 96 0.05 16.75 -5.66
N ASP A 97 0.47 17.95 -5.27
CA ASP A 97 1.82 18.45 -5.53
C ASP A 97 2.76 18.00 -4.38
N TYR A 98 3.38 16.85 -4.56
CA TYR A 98 4.21 16.24 -3.52
C TYR A 98 5.41 17.09 -3.13
N GLU A 99 6.05 17.79 -4.08
CA GLU A 99 7.24 18.62 -3.77
C GLU A 99 6.85 19.81 -2.88
N TYR A 100 5.80 20.51 -3.28
CA TYR A 100 5.26 21.63 -2.52
C TYR A 100 4.81 21.20 -1.12
N ILE A 101 3.92 20.19 -1.03
CA ILE A 101 3.35 19.76 0.25
C ILE A 101 4.41 19.18 1.18
N LYS A 102 5.38 18.40 0.67
CA LYS A 102 6.49 17.86 1.45
C LYS A 102 7.29 18.98 2.12
N SER A 103 7.68 19.98 1.34
CA SER A 103 8.47 21.12 1.82
C SER A 103 7.71 21.91 2.91
N GLN A 104 6.42 22.19 2.69
CA GLN A 104 5.60 22.96 3.61
C GLN A 104 5.30 22.19 4.91
N LYS A 105 4.83 20.95 4.80
CA LYS A 105 4.56 20.12 5.99
C LYS A 105 5.81 19.88 6.82
N GLU A 106 6.97 19.64 6.20
CA GLU A 106 8.24 19.47 6.94
C GLU A 106 8.55 20.71 7.80
N SER A 107 8.36 21.92 7.26
CA SER A 107 8.58 23.16 8.00
C SER A 107 7.64 23.28 9.20
N LEU A 108 6.34 23.02 9.01
CA LEU A 108 5.33 23.09 10.08
C LEU A 108 5.57 22.03 11.15
N LEU A 109 5.90 20.82 10.75
CA LEU A 109 6.15 19.73 11.68
C LEU A 109 7.42 19.94 12.51
N LYS A 110 8.44 20.61 11.99
CA LYS A 110 9.60 21.06 12.80
C LYS A 110 9.18 22.04 13.88
N LYS A 111 8.33 23.01 13.54
CA LYS A 111 7.77 23.96 14.52
C LYS A 111 6.94 23.23 15.59
N ALA A 112 6.08 22.31 15.18
CA ALA A 112 5.26 21.51 16.08
C ALA A 112 6.11 20.62 17.02
N SER A 113 7.16 20.00 16.49
CA SER A 113 8.10 19.21 17.29
C SER A 113 8.78 20.03 18.38
N GLN A 114 9.26 21.24 18.05
CA GLN A 114 9.84 22.15 19.05
C GLN A 114 8.85 22.51 20.15
N ALA A 115 7.60 22.85 19.78
CA ALA A 115 6.55 23.16 20.74
C ALA A 115 6.21 21.94 21.64
N PHE A 116 6.16 20.74 21.06
CA PHE A 116 5.94 19.49 21.79
C PHE A 116 6.97 19.27 22.90
N PHE A 117 8.27 19.35 22.56
CA PHE A 117 9.34 19.16 23.54
C PHE A 117 9.40 20.28 24.58
N CYS A 118 9.03 21.52 24.24
CA CYS A 118 8.93 22.61 25.21
C CYS A 118 7.80 22.40 26.23
N LYS A 119 6.66 21.84 25.81
CA LYS A 119 5.49 21.63 26.68
C LYS A 119 5.62 20.41 27.59
N ASN A 120 6.31 19.37 27.14
CA ASN A 120 6.59 18.13 27.89
C ASN A 120 5.33 17.42 28.48
N ILE A 121 4.17 17.54 27.81
CA ILE A 121 2.88 17.06 28.34
C ILE A 121 2.74 15.54 28.20
N GLU A 122 3.19 14.95 27.08
CA GLU A 122 3.02 13.52 26.73
C GLU A 122 4.29 12.69 26.96
N GLU A 123 5.18 13.12 27.83
CA GLU A 123 6.52 12.51 28.00
C GLU A 123 6.48 10.99 28.25
N SER A 124 5.56 10.53 29.07
CA SER A 124 5.41 9.11 29.42
C SER A 124 5.01 8.25 28.22
N GLU A 125 4.01 8.68 27.47
CA GLU A 125 3.52 7.96 26.27
C GLU A 125 4.54 7.98 25.15
N PHE A 126 5.19 9.13 24.97
CA PHE A 126 6.27 9.29 23.97
C PHE A 126 7.48 8.39 24.28
N LYS A 127 7.94 8.33 25.52
CA LYS A 127 9.02 7.42 25.94
C LYS A 127 8.64 5.96 25.78
N LYS A 128 7.39 5.61 26.08
CA LYS A 128 6.88 4.26 25.85
C LYS A 128 6.93 3.93 24.38
N PHE A 129 6.44 4.81 23.50
CA PHE A 129 6.49 4.64 22.04
C PHE A 129 7.94 4.43 21.56
N GLN A 130 8.88 5.25 22.01
CA GLN A 130 10.30 5.12 21.64
C GLN A 130 10.86 3.74 22.06
N SER A 131 10.55 3.29 23.27
CA SER A 131 11.01 1.99 23.79
C SER A 131 10.43 0.80 22.98
N GLU A 132 9.14 0.85 22.66
CA GLU A 132 8.46 -0.21 21.90
C GLU A 132 8.93 -0.27 20.43
N ASN A 133 9.42 0.84 19.88
CA ASN A 133 9.85 0.97 18.49
C ASN A 133 11.37 1.08 18.31
N GLN A 134 12.15 0.88 19.38
CA GLN A 134 13.61 1.02 19.35
C GLN A 134 14.29 0.16 18.27
N PHE A 135 13.71 -0.99 17.92
CA PHE A 135 14.29 -1.93 16.96
C PHE A 135 14.39 -1.40 15.52
N TRP A 136 13.69 -0.29 15.19
CA TRP A 136 13.72 0.33 13.87
C TRP A 136 13.86 1.85 13.91
N LEU A 137 13.28 2.54 14.90
CA LEU A 137 13.09 3.99 14.91
C LEU A 137 14.42 4.75 14.92
N GLU A 138 15.36 4.36 15.77
CA GLU A 138 16.65 5.01 15.89
C GLU A 138 17.46 4.85 14.59
N ASP A 139 17.50 3.67 14.03
CA ASP A 139 18.21 3.38 12.78
C ASP A 139 17.55 4.06 11.58
N TYR A 140 16.23 4.21 11.58
CA TYR A 140 15.51 4.95 10.54
C TYR A 140 15.85 6.45 10.58
N ALA A 141 15.76 7.08 11.75
CA ALA A 141 16.10 8.50 11.91
C ALA A 141 17.56 8.78 11.54
N LEU A 142 18.48 7.90 11.98
CA LEU A 142 19.88 8.00 11.64
C LEU A 142 20.14 7.80 10.14
N PHE A 143 19.44 6.86 9.50
CA PHE A 143 19.52 6.63 8.07
C PHE A 143 19.11 7.90 7.29
N LEU A 144 17.99 8.54 7.65
CA LEU A 144 17.53 9.76 6.99
C LEU A 144 18.56 10.91 7.12
N SER A 145 19.11 11.09 8.32
CA SER A 145 20.11 12.13 8.60
C SER A 145 21.39 11.91 7.80
N LEU A 146 21.88 10.68 7.76
CA LEU A 146 23.04 10.29 6.95
C LEU A 146 22.77 10.40 5.46
N ASN A 147 21.58 9.98 5.01
CA ASN A 147 21.19 10.09 3.59
C ASN A 147 21.19 11.57 3.15
N LYS A 148 20.69 12.48 4.00
CA LYS A 148 20.76 13.93 3.78
C LYS A 148 22.20 14.44 3.78
N LYS A 149 23.04 14.05 4.76
CA LYS A 149 24.48 14.36 4.81
C LYS A 149 25.21 13.95 3.54
N PHE A 150 24.89 12.78 3.00
CA PHE A 150 25.46 12.24 1.75
C PHE A 150 24.66 12.63 0.49
N LYS A 151 23.78 13.64 0.57
CA LYS A 151 23.04 14.23 -0.56
C LYS A 151 22.24 13.20 -1.37
N GLY A 152 21.53 12.29 -0.68
CA GLY A 152 20.70 11.26 -1.31
C GLY A 152 21.46 10.11 -1.97
N LYS A 153 22.78 10.04 -1.81
CA LYS A 153 23.56 8.92 -2.33
C LYS A 153 23.17 7.62 -1.65
N MET A 154 23.14 6.54 -2.42
CA MET A 154 22.87 5.21 -1.91
C MET A 154 23.81 4.84 -0.76
N TRP A 155 23.31 4.33 0.35
CA TRP A 155 24.04 4.07 1.58
C TRP A 155 25.30 3.19 1.41
N ASN A 156 25.28 2.27 0.46
CA ASN A 156 26.43 1.41 0.19
C ASN A 156 27.60 2.13 -0.50
N THR A 157 27.44 3.43 -0.81
CA THR A 157 28.50 4.32 -1.32
C THR A 157 28.98 5.33 -0.28
N TRP A 158 28.42 5.32 0.94
CA TRP A 158 28.86 6.18 2.04
C TRP A 158 30.26 5.82 2.51
N ASP A 159 30.87 6.68 3.32
CA ASP A 159 32.15 6.42 3.95
C ASP A 159 32.12 5.10 4.73
N LYS A 160 33.28 4.45 4.82
CA LYS A 160 33.43 3.09 5.35
C LYS A 160 32.75 2.92 6.73
N GLY A 161 32.97 3.88 7.64
CA GLY A 161 32.41 3.82 9.00
C GLY A 161 30.90 3.76 9.04
N TYR A 162 30.22 4.58 8.21
CA TYR A 162 28.74 4.58 8.10
C TYR A 162 28.21 3.41 7.28
N LYS A 163 28.86 3.12 6.16
CA LYS A 163 28.49 2.01 5.28
C LYS A 163 28.48 0.66 5.99
N PHE A 164 29.52 0.37 6.77
CA PHE A 164 29.67 -0.87 7.51
C PHE A 164 29.14 -0.80 8.94
N ARG A 165 28.52 0.32 9.32
CA ARG A 165 27.98 0.57 10.66
C ARG A 165 29.03 0.34 11.75
N GLU A 166 30.27 0.85 11.56
CA GLU A 166 31.33 0.76 12.55
C GLU A 166 30.89 1.49 13.85
N ARG A 167 31.00 0.81 14.98
CA ARG A 167 30.45 1.28 16.28
C ARG A 167 30.77 2.76 16.58
N LYS A 168 32.05 3.13 16.40
CA LYS A 168 32.50 4.51 16.67
C LYS A 168 31.77 5.53 15.79
N SER A 169 31.70 5.27 14.47
CA SER A 169 31.04 6.17 13.52
C SER A 169 29.55 6.31 13.79
N ILE A 170 28.88 5.21 14.20
CA ILE A 170 27.46 5.25 14.56
C ILE A 170 27.23 6.02 15.86
N GLU A 171 28.08 5.84 16.89
CA GLU A 171 27.98 6.58 18.14
C GLU A 171 28.24 8.09 17.94
N GLU A 172 29.18 8.46 17.09
CA GLU A 172 29.43 9.85 16.70
C GLU A 172 28.24 10.44 15.95
N ALA A 173 27.67 9.70 14.98
CA ALA A 173 26.51 10.15 14.23
C ALA A 173 25.27 10.32 15.11
N LYS A 174 25.03 9.43 16.08
CA LYS A 174 23.90 9.56 17.03
C LYS A 174 24.00 10.87 17.83
N LYS A 175 25.20 11.28 18.20
CA LYS A 175 25.41 12.56 18.88
C LYS A 175 25.24 13.75 17.93
N GLU A 176 25.78 13.64 16.71
CA GLU A 176 25.68 14.68 15.68
C GLU A 176 24.21 14.95 15.30
N PHE A 177 23.37 13.91 15.24
CA PHE A 177 22.00 13.99 14.75
C PHE A 177 20.94 13.77 15.85
N GLU A 178 21.24 14.15 17.08
CA GLU A 178 20.31 13.99 18.21
C GLU A 178 19.00 14.75 18.01
N GLU A 179 19.06 15.96 17.46
CA GLU A 179 17.86 16.78 17.19
C GLU A 179 17.01 16.20 16.05
N GLU A 180 17.65 15.68 15.01
CA GLU A 180 16.94 14.96 13.93
C GLU A 180 16.27 13.69 14.46
N TYR A 181 16.90 12.96 15.36
CA TYR A 181 16.28 11.81 16.03
C TYR A 181 15.07 12.22 16.86
N LYS A 182 15.14 13.31 17.60
CA LYS A 182 13.98 13.84 18.35
C LYS A 182 12.84 14.19 17.40
N TYR A 183 13.16 14.91 16.32
CA TYR A 183 12.18 15.29 15.31
C TYR A 183 11.51 14.09 14.66
N GLU A 184 12.28 13.12 14.16
CA GLU A 184 11.72 11.91 13.53
C GLU A 184 10.92 11.07 14.55
N SER A 185 11.37 10.97 15.80
CA SER A 185 10.63 10.30 16.85
C SER A 185 9.27 10.95 17.10
N PHE A 186 9.20 12.29 17.12
CA PHE A 186 7.95 13.05 17.22
C PHE A 186 7.03 12.75 16.04
N ILE A 187 7.54 12.79 14.80
CA ILE A 187 6.79 12.49 13.59
C ILE A 187 6.16 11.08 13.68
N GLN A 188 6.97 10.09 14.02
CA GLN A 188 6.51 8.71 14.07
C GLN A 188 5.52 8.49 15.23
N TYR A 189 5.75 9.11 16.39
CA TYR A 189 4.81 9.05 17.51
C TYR A 189 3.42 9.58 17.13
N TYR A 190 3.35 10.77 16.50
CA TYR A 190 2.09 11.35 16.06
C TYR A 190 1.44 10.56 14.92
N PHE A 191 2.22 10.03 13.99
CA PHE A 191 1.71 9.16 12.95
C PHE A 191 0.98 7.94 13.55
N TYR A 192 1.61 7.22 14.46
CA TYR A 192 1.01 6.04 15.08
C TYR A 192 -0.16 6.38 15.99
N LYS A 193 -0.09 7.50 16.70
CA LYS A 193 -1.18 8.00 17.56
C LYS A 193 -2.43 8.35 16.75
N GLN A 194 -2.29 9.16 15.72
CA GLN A 194 -3.40 9.57 14.85
C GLN A 194 -3.96 8.40 14.04
N TRP A 195 -3.09 7.58 13.46
CA TRP A 195 -3.52 6.39 12.73
C TRP A 195 -4.30 5.41 13.62
N LYS A 196 -3.81 5.15 14.82
CA LYS A 196 -4.51 4.29 15.78
C LYS A 196 -5.91 4.83 16.08
N LYS A 197 -6.05 6.12 16.32
CA LYS A 197 -7.34 6.78 16.58
C LYS A 197 -8.32 6.58 15.41
N LEU A 198 -7.86 6.77 14.16
CA LEU A 198 -8.66 6.57 12.97
C LEU A 198 -9.03 5.09 12.77
N LYS A 199 -8.08 4.17 12.94
CA LYS A 199 -8.33 2.73 12.83
C LYS A 199 -9.32 2.24 13.88
N ASP A 200 -9.16 2.66 15.14
CA ASP A 200 -10.09 2.31 16.22
C ASP A 200 -11.50 2.84 15.90
N TYR A 201 -11.62 4.04 15.35
CA TYR A 201 -12.89 4.58 14.88
C TYR A 201 -13.51 3.71 13.77
N ALA A 202 -12.75 3.37 12.73
CA ALA A 202 -13.21 2.50 11.66
C ALA A 202 -13.67 1.14 12.20
N ASN A 203 -12.89 0.52 13.09
CA ASN A 203 -13.23 -0.76 13.70
C ASN A 203 -14.50 -0.66 14.57
N SER A 204 -14.72 0.46 15.29
CA SER A 204 -15.93 0.68 16.08
C SER A 204 -17.20 0.74 15.22
N LYS A 205 -17.06 1.12 13.94
CA LYS A 205 -18.11 1.13 12.92
C LYS A 205 -18.20 -0.21 12.15
N GLY A 206 -17.46 -1.24 12.55
CA GLY A 206 -17.43 -2.54 11.87
C GLY A 206 -16.62 -2.54 10.57
N ILE A 207 -15.85 -1.50 10.30
CA ILE A 207 -15.00 -1.38 9.11
C ILE A 207 -13.61 -1.92 9.43
N LYS A 208 -13.13 -2.90 8.65
CA LYS A 208 -11.77 -3.42 8.74
C LYS A 208 -10.87 -2.75 7.70
N ILE A 209 -9.65 -2.44 8.08
CA ILE A 209 -8.65 -1.86 7.19
C ILE A 209 -7.86 -2.98 6.51
N ILE A 210 -7.85 -2.98 5.17
CA ILE A 210 -6.95 -3.81 4.37
C ILE A 210 -5.73 -2.97 4.01
N GLY A 211 -4.58 -3.33 4.59
CA GLY A 211 -3.30 -2.73 4.22
C GLY A 211 -2.61 -3.46 3.09
N ASP A 212 -1.56 -2.86 2.57
CA ASP A 212 -0.77 -3.40 1.47
C ASP A 212 0.71 -3.49 1.87
N LEU A 213 1.31 -4.65 1.68
CA LEU A 213 2.70 -4.90 2.04
C LEU A 213 3.49 -5.30 0.80
N PRO A 214 4.31 -4.39 0.24
CA PRO A 214 5.22 -4.72 -0.83
C PRO A 214 6.14 -5.88 -0.43
N ILE A 215 6.29 -6.90 -1.28
CA ILE A 215 7.20 -8.01 -0.94
C ILE A 215 8.61 -7.48 -0.72
N TYR A 216 9.13 -6.64 -1.60
CA TYR A 216 10.49 -6.11 -1.50
C TYR A 216 10.52 -4.74 -0.84
N VAL A 217 11.70 -4.41 -0.26
CA VAL A 217 12.01 -3.07 0.26
C VAL A 217 12.90 -2.32 -0.73
N ALA A 218 12.94 -1.00 -0.63
CA ALA A 218 13.83 -0.20 -1.47
C ALA A 218 15.31 -0.55 -1.19
N SER A 219 16.12 -0.56 -2.24
CA SER A 219 17.56 -0.84 -2.11
C SER A 219 18.29 0.22 -1.27
N ASN A 220 17.81 1.46 -1.30
CA ASN A 220 18.30 2.57 -0.46
C ASN A 220 17.30 2.80 0.67
N SER A 221 17.37 1.98 1.71
CA SER A 221 16.47 2.05 2.88
C SER A 221 17.20 1.76 4.18
N ALA A 222 16.62 2.19 5.29
CA ALA A 222 17.07 1.83 6.63
C ALA A 222 17.10 0.31 6.82
N ASP A 223 16.11 -0.40 6.27
CA ASP A 223 16.01 -1.85 6.33
C ASP A 223 17.25 -2.56 5.77
N THR A 224 17.67 -2.16 4.58
CA THR A 224 18.82 -2.77 3.90
C THR A 224 20.15 -2.33 4.51
N TRP A 225 20.22 -1.10 5.03
CA TRP A 225 21.39 -0.59 5.73
C TRP A 225 21.58 -1.23 7.11
N GLN A 226 20.48 -1.42 7.85
CA GLN A 226 20.49 -2.06 9.18
C GLN A 226 20.79 -3.55 9.09
N HIS A 227 20.21 -4.24 8.10
CA HIS A 227 20.25 -5.70 7.97
C HIS A 227 20.84 -6.19 6.63
N PRO A 228 22.01 -5.69 6.18
CA PRO A 228 22.51 -5.99 4.82
C PRO A 228 22.73 -7.49 4.57
N LYS A 229 22.93 -8.30 5.62
CA LYS A 229 23.13 -9.75 5.52
C LYS A 229 21.86 -10.50 5.10
N LEU A 230 20.69 -9.90 5.24
CA LEU A 230 19.40 -10.48 4.85
C LEU A 230 19.07 -10.25 3.37
N PHE A 231 19.93 -9.54 2.65
CA PHE A 231 19.70 -9.14 1.26
C PHE A 231 20.86 -9.58 0.36
N CYS A 232 20.62 -9.64 -0.96
CA CYS A 232 21.59 -10.06 -1.95
C CYS A 232 22.69 -9.02 -2.21
N PHE A 233 23.50 -8.72 -1.18
CA PHE A 233 24.75 -7.97 -1.31
C PHE A 233 25.97 -8.90 -1.35
N ASP A 234 27.09 -8.41 -1.89
CA ASP A 234 28.40 -9.07 -1.78
C ASP A 234 29.12 -8.66 -0.48
N LYS A 235 30.32 -9.20 -0.25
CA LYS A 235 31.14 -8.86 0.94
C LYS A 235 31.57 -7.39 1.03
N HIS A 236 31.45 -6.63 -0.05
CA HIS A 236 31.72 -5.20 -0.13
C HIS A 236 30.42 -4.37 -0.12
N LEU A 237 29.27 -5.00 0.17
CA LEU A 237 27.95 -4.42 0.20
C LEU A 237 27.50 -3.86 -1.17
N LYS A 238 28.00 -4.42 -2.28
CA LYS A 238 27.49 -4.12 -3.62
C LYS A 238 26.31 -5.04 -3.91
N ILE A 239 25.25 -4.50 -4.51
CA ILE A 239 24.08 -5.28 -4.93
C ILE A 239 24.50 -6.34 -5.94
N LYS A 240 24.10 -7.60 -5.75
CA LYS A 240 24.32 -8.70 -6.69
C LYS A 240 23.17 -8.86 -7.69
N ALA A 241 21.93 -8.71 -7.20
CA ALA A 241 20.74 -8.93 -8.01
C ALA A 241 19.56 -8.09 -7.50
N MET A 242 18.70 -7.68 -8.42
CA MET A 242 17.51 -6.87 -8.22
C MET A 242 16.25 -7.64 -8.60
N ALA A 243 15.13 -7.21 -8.05
CA ALA A 243 13.81 -7.72 -8.32
C ALA A 243 13.22 -7.12 -9.61
N GLY A 244 12.29 -7.85 -10.20
CA GLY A 244 11.52 -7.42 -11.37
C GLY A 244 10.63 -8.52 -11.90
N CYS A 245 10.06 -8.30 -13.08
CA CYS A 245 9.28 -9.28 -13.83
C CYS A 245 9.91 -9.56 -15.19
N PRO A 246 9.80 -10.79 -15.73
CA PRO A 246 10.24 -11.10 -17.08
C PRO A 246 9.45 -10.31 -18.13
N PRO A 247 9.94 -10.24 -19.38
CA PRO A 247 9.15 -9.78 -20.50
C PRO A 247 7.82 -10.54 -20.63
N ASP A 248 6.73 -9.81 -20.83
CA ASP A 248 5.39 -10.31 -21.00
C ASP A 248 4.63 -9.55 -22.09
N TYR A 249 3.32 -9.78 -22.17
CA TYR A 249 2.44 -9.08 -23.11
C TYR A 249 2.38 -7.57 -22.86
N PHE A 250 2.49 -7.12 -21.60
CA PHE A 250 2.40 -5.72 -21.20
C PHE A 250 3.74 -4.99 -21.34
N SER A 251 4.86 -5.68 -21.15
CA SER A 251 6.20 -5.11 -21.22
C SER A 251 7.19 -6.02 -21.96
N LYS A 252 7.53 -5.65 -23.21
CA LYS A 252 8.52 -6.40 -24.03
C LYS A 252 9.92 -6.45 -23.41
N LYS A 253 10.24 -5.54 -22.50
CA LYS A 253 11.54 -5.48 -21.79
C LYS A 253 11.46 -6.03 -20.37
N GLY A 254 10.27 -6.48 -19.95
CA GLY A 254 9.96 -6.78 -18.56
C GLY A 254 10.00 -5.54 -17.68
N GLN A 255 9.93 -5.74 -16.38
CA GLN A 255 9.97 -4.65 -15.39
C GLN A 255 11.18 -4.80 -14.49
N LEU A 256 11.97 -3.74 -14.38
CA LEU A 256 13.09 -3.64 -13.45
C LEU A 256 12.68 -2.70 -12.31
N TRP A 257 12.42 -3.27 -11.11
CA TRP A 257 11.87 -2.49 -9.99
C TRP A 257 12.93 -1.76 -9.17
N GLY A 258 14.19 -2.16 -9.27
CA GLY A 258 15.28 -1.52 -8.53
C GLY A 258 15.43 -1.97 -7.06
N ASN A 259 14.53 -2.79 -6.55
CA ASN A 259 14.59 -3.35 -5.21
C ASN A 259 15.64 -4.46 -5.14
N VAL A 260 16.44 -4.51 -4.06
CA VAL A 260 17.36 -5.60 -3.82
C VAL A 260 16.60 -6.87 -3.44
N LEU A 261 17.06 -8.01 -3.92
CA LEU A 261 16.48 -9.32 -3.57
C LEU A 261 16.89 -9.76 -2.15
N TYR A 262 16.05 -10.59 -1.53
CA TYR A 262 16.35 -11.25 -0.26
C TYR A 262 17.38 -12.36 -0.40
N ASP A 263 18.23 -12.54 0.60
CA ASP A 263 18.97 -13.76 0.84
C ASP A 263 18.12 -14.71 1.70
N TRP A 264 17.27 -15.50 1.05
CA TRP A 264 16.33 -16.39 1.73
C TRP A 264 17.03 -17.46 2.58
N GLU A 265 18.26 -17.85 2.26
CA GLU A 265 19.05 -18.79 3.07
C GLU A 265 19.53 -18.13 4.37
N ALA A 266 19.98 -16.87 4.28
CA ALA A 266 20.32 -16.09 5.49
C ALA A 266 19.10 -15.85 6.38
N MET A 267 17.98 -15.46 5.78
CA MET A 267 16.72 -15.28 6.50
C MET A 267 16.21 -16.56 7.18
N LYS A 268 16.34 -17.70 6.52
CA LYS A 268 15.98 -19.01 7.08
C LYS A 268 16.84 -19.36 8.28
N LYS A 269 18.16 -19.09 8.22
CA LYS A 269 19.09 -19.32 9.35
C LYS A 269 18.73 -18.48 10.57
N ASP A 270 18.19 -17.30 10.34
CA ASP A 270 17.66 -16.38 11.37
C ASP A 270 16.19 -16.69 11.72
N ASN A 271 15.64 -17.84 11.30
CA ASN A 271 14.24 -18.21 11.50
C ASN A 271 13.26 -17.13 11.03
N TYR A 272 13.58 -16.35 10.00
CA TYR A 272 12.79 -15.28 9.46
C TYR A 272 12.40 -14.18 10.47
N SER A 273 13.26 -13.89 11.46
CA SER A 273 12.95 -12.96 12.56
C SER A 273 12.58 -11.56 12.07
N TRP A 274 13.25 -11.05 11.04
CA TRP A 274 12.93 -9.76 10.44
C TRP A 274 11.55 -9.76 9.78
N TRP A 275 11.18 -10.83 9.06
CA TRP A 275 9.85 -10.97 8.47
C TRP A 275 8.76 -11.12 9.54
N GLU A 276 9.05 -11.83 10.64
CA GLU A 276 8.15 -11.91 11.78
C GLU A 276 7.85 -10.53 12.36
N GLN A 277 8.89 -9.72 12.58
CA GLN A 277 8.73 -8.34 13.05
C GLN A 277 7.91 -7.51 12.06
N ARG A 278 8.23 -7.60 10.77
CA ARG A 278 7.55 -6.87 9.70
C ARG A 278 6.06 -7.19 9.65
N ILE A 279 5.68 -8.46 9.71
CA ILE A 279 4.28 -8.89 9.70
C ILE A 279 3.56 -8.49 10.99
N LYS A 280 4.18 -8.69 12.16
CA LYS A 280 3.61 -8.22 13.43
C LYS A 280 3.34 -6.73 13.42
N HIS A 281 4.30 -5.97 12.94
CA HIS A 281 4.17 -4.52 12.82
C HIS A 281 3.06 -4.11 11.85
N SER A 282 2.94 -4.79 10.70
CA SER A 282 1.84 -4.55 9.75
C SER A 282 0.47 -4.79 10.39
N PHE A 283 0.30 -5.81 11.24
CA PHE A 283 -0.96 -6.05 11.94
C PHE A 283 -1.25 -5.09 13.11
N LEU A 284 -0.30 -4.26 13.53
CA LEU A 284 -0.61 -3.07 14.36
C LEU A 284 -1.35 -2.01 13.53
N LEU A 285 -0.97 -1.88 12.26
CA LEU A 285 -1.54 -0.88 11.36
C LEU A 285 -2.84 -1.35 10.70
N TYR A 286 -2.98 -2.64 10.37
CA TYR A 286 -4.04 -3.17 9.53
C TYR A 286 -4.76 -4.34 10.19
N ASP A 287 -5.98 -4.62 9.74
CA ASP A 287 -6.77 -5.80 10.18
C ASP A 287 -6.59 -6.98 9.21
N ILE A 288 -6.36 -6.67 7.94
CA ILE A 288 -6.15 -7.62 6.86
C ILE A 288 -4.94 -7.12 6.06
N LEU A 289 -4.10 -8.03 5.57
CA LEU A 289 -2.87 -7.67 4.88
C LEU A 289 -2.84 -8.25 3.46
N ARG A 290 -2.85 -7.39 2.43
CA ARG A 290 -2.54 -7.80 1.07
C ARG A 290 -1.02 -7.97 0.95
N LEU A 291 -0.55 -9.18 0.68
CA LEU A 291 0.84 -9.42 0.30
C LEU A 291 1.01 -9.19 -1.20
N ASP A 292 1.65 -8.09 -1.52
CA ASP A 292 1.98 -7.72 -2.89
C ASP A 292 2.98 -8.71 -3.49
N HIS A 293 2.82 -8.99 -4.77
CA HIS A 293 3.64 -9.94 -5.54
C HIS A 293 3.84 -11.31 -4.85
N PHE A 294 2.77 -11.92 -4.36
CA PHE A 294 2.79 -13.18 -3.61
C PHE A 294 3.51 -14.32 -4.37
N ARG A 295 3.48 -14.32 -5.71
CA ARG A 295 4.23 -15.28 -6.49
C ARG A 295 5.73 -15.30 -6.18
N GLY A 296 6.31 -14.17 -5.73
CA GLY A 296 7.71 -14.05 -5.36
C GLY A 296 8.14 -15.01 -4.24
N PHE A 297 7.18 -15.45 -3.40
CA PHE A 297 7.44 -16.48 -2.39
C PHE A 297 7.50 -17.90 -2.97
N ALA A 298 6.92 -18.18 -4.13
CA ALA A 298 7.05 -19.45 -4.85
C ALA A 298 8.33 -19.44 -5.70
N SER A 299 8.40 -18.46 -6.59
CA SER A 299 9.56 -18.20 -7.46
C SER A 299 9.58 -16.74 -7.88
N TYR A 300 10.77 -16.16 -7.98
CA TYR A 300 10.99 -14.75 -8.28
C TYR A 300 11.97 -14.54 -9.42
N TRP A 301 11.79 -13.44 -10.16
CA TRP A 301 12.66 -13.06 -11.27
C TRP A 301 13.86 -12.28 -10.75
N ALA A 302 15.06 -12.81 -10.90
CA ALA A 302 16.30 -12.22 -10.43
C ALA A 302 17.07 -11.62 -11.61
N ILE A 303 17.33 -10.32 -11.54
CA ILE A 303 18.03 -9.54 -12.57
C ILE A 303 19.40 -9.16 -12.01
N ARG A 304 20.47 -9.40 -12.76
CA ARG A 304 21.82 -9.03 -12.34
C ARG A 304 21.90 -7.50 -12.17
N TYR A 305 22.57 -7.03 -11.12
CA TYR A 305 22.78 -5.61 -10.94
C TYR A 305 23.58 -5.00 -12.11
N GLY A 306 23.15 -3.82 -12.59
CA GLY A 306 23.72 -3.14 -13.75
C GLY A 306 23.02 -3.43 -15.09
N GLU A 307 22.11 -4.40 -15.15
CA GLU A 307 21.24 -4.58 -16.31
C GLU A 307 20.29 -3.39 -16.47
N LYS A 308 20.05 -2.99 -17.73
CA LYS A 308 19.14 -1.87 -18.05
C LYS A 308 17.69 -2.30 -18.27
N THR A 309 17.46 -3.60 -18.40
CA THR A 309 16.13 -4.21 -18.64
C THR A 309 16.04 -5.52 -17.89
N ALA A 310 14.83 -6.05 -17.78
CA ALA A 310 14.59 -7.33 -17.12
C ALA A 310 14.77 -8.55 -18.05
N ILE A 311 15.15 -8.38 -19.32
CA ILE A 311 15.23 -9.46 -20.33
C ILE A 311 16.17 -10.58 -19.88
N ASN A 312 17.35 -10.24 -19.35
CA ASN A 312 18.42 -11.19 -18.99
C ASN A 312 18.30 -11.73 -17.56
N GLY A 313 17.11 -11.65 -16.95
CA GLY A 313 16.88 -12.23 -15.64
C GLY A 313 16.78 -13.76 -15.67
N ARG A 314 16.60 -14.34 -14.49
CA ARG A 314 16.36 -15.78 -14.34
C ARG A 314 15.42 -16.07 -13.17
N TRP A 315 14.61 -17.11 -13.30
CA TRP A 315 13.79 -17.58 -12.20
C TRP A 315 14.64 -18.19 -11.10
N LYS A 316 14.35 -17.81 -9.87
CA LYS A 316 14.89 -18.41 -8.64
C LYS A 316 13.76 -18.89 -7.76
N ILE A 317 14.04 -19.93 -7.00
CA ILE A 317 13.09 -20.52 -6.06
C ILE A 317 12.97 -19.61 -4.83
N GLY A 318 11.73 -19.29 -4.44
CA GLY A 318 11.41 -18.57 -3.21
C GLY A 318 11.38 -19.47 -1.97
N PRO A 319 11.07 -18.92 -0.78
CA PRO A 319 11.07 -19.67 0.47
C PRO A 319 9.89 -20.64 0.60
N ARG A 320 8.85 -20.51 -0.22
CA ARG A 320 7.68 -21.40 -0.35
C ARG A 320 6.90 -21.56 0.96
N THR A 321 6.16 -22.65 1.08
CA THR A 321 5.23 -22.94 2.18
C THR A 321 5.89 -22.98 3.55
N GLN A 322 7.17 -23.38 3.64
CA GLN A 322 7.85 -23.45 4.93
C GLN A 322 7.92 -22.07 5.60
N PHE A 323 8.18 -21.02 4.84
CA PHE A 323 8.15 -19.64 5.34
C PHE A 323 6.82 -19.30 6.02
N PHE A 324 5.70 -19.56 5.36
CA PHE A 324 4.36 -19.25 5.90
C PHE A 324 4.03 -20.09 7.13
N ARG A 325 4.38 -21.37 7.14
CA ARG A 325 4.20 -22.24 8.32
C ARG A 325 4.98 -21.72 9.53
N ASP A 326 6.21 -21.28 9.32
CA ASP A 326 7.05 -20.76 10.40
C ASP A 326 6.51 -19.41 10.89
N LEU A 327 6.02 -18.57 9.97
CA LEU A 327 5.38 -17.29 10.29
C LEU A 327 4.09 -17.49 11.10
N GLU A 328 3.17 -18.36 10.66
CA GLU A 328 1.88 -18.64 11.32
C GLU A 328 2.02 -19.25 12.73
N ARG A 329 3.12 -19.94 12.99
CA ARG A 329 3.44 -20.41 14.35
C ARG A 329 3.76 -19.27 15.31
N LYS A 330 4.35 -18.19 14.81
CA LYS A 330 4.88 -17.06 15.56
C LYS A 330 3.90 -15.89 15.65
N VAL A 331 3.13 -15.69 14.60
CA VAL A 331 2.12 -14.63 14.51
C VAL A 331 0.74 -15.27 14.41
N LYS A 332 -0.12 -14.98 15.38
CA LYS A 332 -1.47 -15.54 15.44
C LYS A 332 -2.49 -14.64 14.78
N ASN A 333 -3.60 -15.24 14.32
CA ASN A 333 -4.76 -14.51 13.77
C ASN A 333 -4.41 -13.63 12.56
N ILE A 334 -3.51 -14.10 11.70
CA ILE A 334 -3.17 -13.39 10.47
C ILE A 334 -4.27 -13.60 9.42
N ASP A 335 -4.76 -12.51 8.84
CA ASP A 335 -5.69 -12.52 7.70
C ASP A 335 -4.94 -11.91 6.49
N ILE A 336 -4.55 -12.76 5.57
CA ILE A 336 -3.70 -12.41 4.42
C ILE A 336 -4.46 -12.61 3.12
N ILE A 337 -4.35 -11.65 2.22
CA ILE A 337 -4.77 -11.73 0.81
C ILE A 337 -3.50 -11.92 -0.02
N ALA A 338 -3.48 -12.95 -0.86
CA ALA A 338 -2.37 -13.21 -1.77
C ALA A 338 -2.59 -12.48 -3.11
N GLU A 339 -1.72 -11.51 -3.43
CA GLU A 339 -1.72 -10.92 -4.77
C GLU A 339 -0.99 -11.86 -5.73
N ASP A 340 -1.78 -12.58 -6.53
CA ASP A 340 -1.35 -13.60 -7.49
C ASP A 340 -1.56 -13.18 -8.94
N LEU A 341 -1.46 -11.89 -9.22
CA LEU A 341 -1.63 -11.37 -10.58
C LEU A 341 -0.39 -11.61 -11.47
N GLY A 342 -0.57 -11.55 -12.78
CA GLY A 342 0.48 -11.77 -13.77
C GLY A 342 0.64 -13.23 -14.20
N THR A 343 1.86 -13.65 -14.54
CA THR A 343 2.12 -15.01 -15.04
C THR A 343 2.06 -16.03 -13.91
N LEU A 344 1.04 -16.87 -13.89
CA LEU A 344 0.87 -17.93 -12.89
C LEU A 344 1.44 -19.26 -13.39
N THR A 345 2.23 -19.90 -12.54
CA THR A 345 2.90 -21.19 -12.79
C THR A 345 2.42 -22.24 -11.75
N ALA A 346 2.64 -23.50 -12.02
CA ALA A 346 2.18 -24.60 -11.17
C ALA A 346 2.65 -24.50 -9.71
N ASP A 347 3.85 -23.95 -9.47
CA ASP A 347 4.39 -23.73 -8.13
C ASP A 347 3.65 -22.62 -7.37
N VAL A 348 3.17 -21.57 -8.05
CA VAL A 348 2.33 -20.52 -7.45
C VAL A 348 0.97 -21.09 -7.04
N PHE A 349 0.30 -21.83 -7.93
CA PHE A 349 -0.95 -22.51 -7.59
C PHE A 349 -0.78 -23.52 -6.44
N LYS A 350 0.37 -24.22 -6.40
CA LYS A 350 0.68 -25.11 -5.28
C LYS A 350 0.81 -24.35 -3.98
N LEU A 351 1.51 -23.21 -3.99
CA LEU A 351 1.68 -22.37 -2.80
C LEU A 351 0.34 -21.83 -2.31
N LEU A 352 -0.50 -21.27 -3.18
CA LEU A 352 -1.85 -20.80 -2.84
C LEU A 352 -2.70 -21.90 -2.18
N ARG A 353 -2.71 -23.12 -2.75
CA ARG A 353 -3.44 -24.25 -2.13
C ARG A 353 -2.89 -24.63 -0.76
N GLN A 354 -1.59 -24.52 -0.55
CA GLN A 354 -0.93 -24.92 0.71
C GLN A 354 -1.07 -23.89 1.82
N THR A 355 -1.16 -22.60 1.49
CA THR A 355 -1.42 -21.50 2.45
C THR A 355 -2.90 -21.26 2.67
N ASN A 356 -3.73 -21.67 1.72
CA ASN A 356 -5.17 -21.39 1.70
C ASN A 356 -5.52 -19.89 1.83
N TYR A 357 -4.61 -19.00 1.44
CA TYR A 357 -4.90 -17.56 1.39
C TYR A 357 -5.83 -17.24 0.22
N PRO A 358 -6.84 -16.36 0.41
CA PRO A 358 -7.67 -15.90 -0.68
C PRO A 358 -6.81 -15.19 -1.74
N ASN A 359 -7.04 -15.56 -2.99
CA ASN A 359 -6.37 -15.00 -4.14
C ASN A 359 -7.18 -13.87 -4.79
N MET A 360 -6.54 -13.06 -5.63
CA MET A 360 -7.19 -11.93 -6.28
C MET A 360 -7.85 -12.30 -7.60
N LYS A 361 -9.00 -11.69 -7.87
CA LYS A 361 -9.75 -11.78 -9.13
C LYS A 361 -10.02 -10.37 -9.66
N VAL A 362 -9.38 -9.99 -10.76
CA VAL A 362 -9.58 -8.68 -11.41
C VAL A 362 -10.52 -8.85 -12.59
N LEU A 363 -11.69 -8.23 -12.52
CA LEU A 363 -12.78 -8.43 -13.47
C LEU A 363 -12.37 -7.99 -14.89
N GLN A 364 -11.66 -6.88 -15.05
CA GLN A 364 -11.19 -6.40 -16.35
C GLN A 364 -10.41 -7.46 -17.14
N PHE A 365 -9.70 -8.36 -16.46
CA PHE A 365 -8.91 -9.41 -17.12
C PHE A 365 -9.76 -10.54 -17.72
N GLY A 366 -11.02 -10.67 -17.30
CA GLY A 366 -11.90 -11.75 -17.70
C GLY A 366 -13.05 -11.40 -18.62
N LEU A 367 -13.35 -10.11 -18.80
CA LEU A 367 -14.57 -9.70 -19.48
C LEU A 367 -14.49 -9.71 -21.03
N THR A 368 -13.29 -9.66 -21.61
CA THR A 368 -13.09 -9.59 -23.07
C THR A 368 -12.85 -10.93 -23.76
N GLU A 369 -13.02 -12.05 -23.02
CA GLU A 369 -12.86 -13.42 -23.48
C GLU A 369 -14.03 -14.27 -23.01
N TRP A 370 -14.46 -15.26 -23.81
CA TRP A 370 -15.61 -16.11 -23.48
C TRP A 370 -15.33 -17.10 -22.35
N ASP A 371 -14.10 -17.58 -22.26
CA ASP A 371 -13.68 -18.50 -21.22
C ASP A 371 -12.33 -18.05 -20.61
N ASN A 372 -12.41 -17.45 -19.43
CA ASN A 372 -11.27 -16.90 -18.73
C ASN A 372 -11.44 -17.12 -17.22
N MET A 373 -10.35 -17.42 -16.52
CA MET A 373 -10.36 -17.64 -15.08
C MET A 373 -10.78 -16.42 -14.25
N TYR A 374 -10.72 -15.23 -14.86
CA TYR A 374 -11.16 -13.97 -14.27
C TYR A 374 -12.61 -13.60 -14.67
N ASN A 375 -13.34 -14.47 -15.39
CA ASN A 375 -14.75 -14.27 -15.59
C ASN A 375 -15.51 -14.57 -14.28
N PRO A 376 -16.48 -13.73 -13.84
CA PRO A 376 -17.13 -13.86 -12.52
C PRO A 376 -17.85 -15.20 -12.31
N LYS A 377 -18.26 -15.90 -13.38
CA LYS A 377 -18.82 -17.27 -13.29
C LYS A 377 -17.84 -18.29 -12.71
N ASN A 378 -16.52 -18.04 -12.86
CA ASN A 378 -15.44 -18.94 -12.46
C ASN A 378 -14.83 -18.60 -11.09
N TYR A 379 -15.35 -17.58 -10.39
CA TYR A 379 -14.81 -17.20 -9.07
C TYR A 379 -15.14 -18.25 -8.01
N THR A 380 -14.21 -18.47 -7.12
CA THR A 380 -14.35 -19.33 -5.95
C THR A 380 -14.63 -18.50 -4.70
N GLU A 381 -15.20 -19.13 -3.68
CA GLU A 381 -15.49 -18.45 -2.40
C GLU A 381 -14.23 -17.87 -1.76
N ASN A 382 -13.13 -18.66 -1.74
CA ASN A 382 -11.86 -18.22 -1.17
C ASN A 382 -11.09 -17.30 -2.13
N SER A 383 -11.68 -16.16 -2.46
CA SER A 383 -11.08 -15.14 -3.32
C SER A 383 -11.53 -13.73 -2.94
N VAL A 384 -10.78 -12.74 -3.37
CA VAL A 384 -11.10 -11.32 -3.29
C VAL A 384 -11.24 -10.78 -4.71
N ALA A 385 -12.43 -10.26 -5.04
CA ALA A 385 -12.72 -9.79 -6.39
C ALA A 385 -12.70 -8.26 -6.48
N TYR A 386 -12.14 -7.75 -7.57
CA TYR A 386 -11.95 -6.34 -7.87
C TYR A 386 -12.50 -6.01 -9.25
N THR A 387 -13.05 -4.82 -9.46
CA THR A 387 -13.28 -4.29 -10.82
C THR A 387 -11.95 -4.04 -11.51
N GLY A 388 -11.04 -3.37 -10.84
CA GLY A 388 -9.65 -3.11 -11.11
C GLY A 388 -8.91 -2.81 -9.80
N THR A 389 -7.58 -2.72 -9.83
CA THR A 389 -6.74 -2.30 -8.70
C THR A 389 -6.26 -0.86 -8.91
N HIS A 390 -5.42 -0.34 -8.01
CA HIS A 390 -4.75 0.95 -8.17
C HIS A 390 -3.81 1.02 -9.39
N ASP A 391 -3.42 -0.12 -9.96
CA ASP A 391 -2.56 -0.22 -11.16
C ASP A 391 -3.34 -0.31 -12.47
N ASN A 392 -4.66 -0.49 -12.38
CA ASN A 392 -5.52 -0.61 -13.54
C ASN A 392 -6.13 0.74 -13.95
N MET A 393 -6.64 0.81 -15.16
CA MET A 393 -7.57 1.85 -15.61
C MET A 393 -8.85 1.76 -14.75
N SER A 394 -9.56 2.89 -14.58
CA SER A 394 -10.94 2.80 -14.11
C SER A 394 -11.79 1.97 -15.09
N MET A 395 -12.92 1.43 -14.62
CA MET A 395 -13.79 0.63 -15.48
C MET A 395 -14.31 1.41 -16.70
N VAL A 396 -14.60 2.69 -16.51
CA VAL A 396 -15.06 3.59 -17.61
C VAL A 396 -13.93 3.82 -18.60
N GLU A 397 -12.73 4.16 -18.12
CA GLU A 397 -11.55 4.35 -18.98
C GLU A 397 -11.24 3.07 -19.77
N TRP A 398 -11.11 1.93 -19.06
CA TRP A 398 -10.81 0.64 -19.67
C TRP A 398 -11.82 0.26 -20.77
N TYR A 399 -13.11 0.36 -20.47
CA TYR A 399 -14.16 0.03 -21.43
C TYR A 399 -14.10 0.95 -22.67
N SER A 400 -13.74 2.22 -22.50
CA SER A 400 -13.61 3.16 -23.62
C SER A 400 -12.52 2.75 -24.62
N THR A 401 -11.44 2.11 -24.14
CA THR A 401 -10.30 1.65 -24.96
C THR A 401 -10.59 0.38 -25.78
N LEU A 402 -11.67 -0.35 -25.46
CA LEU A 402 -12.00 -1.59 -26.13
C LEU A 402 -12.52 -1.33 -27.57
N ASN A 403 -12.09 -2.16 -28.51
CA ASN A 403 -12.69 -2.19 -29.84
C ASN A 403 -14.12 -2.78 -29.80
N LYS A 404 -14.87 -2.64 -30.91
CA LYS A 404 -16.28 -3.07 -31.00
C LYS A 404 -16.49 -4.53 -30.62
N ASN A 405 -15.64 -5.45 -31.08
CA ASN A 405 -15.75 -6.87 -30.78
C ASN A 405 -15.55 -7.15 -29.29
N LYS A 406 -14.52 -6.57 -28.67
CA LYS A 406 -14.25 -6.72 -27.24
C LYS A 406 -15.35 -6.11 -26.37
N LYS A 407 -15.91 -4.95 -26.77
CA LYS A 407 -17.11 -4.38 -26.12
C LYS A 407 -18.29 -5.31 -26.17
N PHE A 408 -18.58 -5.87 -27.34
CA PHE A 408 -19.65 -6.86 -27.50
C PHE A 408 -19.45 -8.08 -26.59
N ILE A 409 -18.25 -8.67 -26.55
CA ILE A 409 -17.95 -9.80 -25.66
C ILE A 409 -18.10 -9.41 -24.19
N CYS A 410 -17.61 -8.23 -23.81
CA CYS A 410 -17.73 -7.71 -22.44
C CYS A 410 -19.21 -7.58 -22.02
N ASP A 411 -20.01 -6.93 -22.87
CA ASP A 411 -21.43 -6.71 -22.61
C ASP A 411 -22.21 -8.04 -22.52
N GLU A 412 -21.95 -8.98 -23.41
CA GLU A 412 -22.58 -10.30 -23.36
C GLU A 412 -22.13 -11.14 -22.15
N ASN A 413 -20.86 -11.07 -21.75
CA ASN A 413 -20.40 -11.75 -20.54
C ASN A 413 -21.10 -11.21 -19.28
N LEU A 414 -21.19 -9.89 -19.13
CA LEU A 414 -21.89 -9.28 -18.01
C LEU A 414 -23.38 -9.59 -18.05
N LYS A 415 -24.03 -9.44 -19.21
CA LYS A 415 -25.45 -9.75 -19.41
C LYS A 415 -25.76 -11.21 -19.07
N ASN A 416 -25.02 -12.16 -19.61
CA ASN A 416 -25.23 -13.59 -19.36
C ASN A 416 -25.03 -13.96 -17.90
N PHE A 417 -24.05 -13.35 -17.22
CA PHE A 417 -23.82 -13.58 -15.80
C PHE A 417 -24.95 -12.96 -14.95
N LEU A 418 -25.35 -11.73 -15.25
CA LEU A 418 -26.33 -10.98 -14.47
C LEU A 418 -27.79 -11.38 -14.76
N ASN A 419 -28.12 -11.99 -15.91
CA ASN A 419 -29.46 -12.47 -16.25
C ASN A 419 -30.05 -13.42 -15.17
N ASN A 420 -29.19 -14.12 -14.47
CA ASN A 420 -29.61 -14.99 -13.35
C ASN A 420 -30.10 -14.22 -12.11
N TYR A 421 -29.93 -12.90 -12.08
CA TYR A 421 -30.14 -12.06 -10.89
C TYR A 421 -31.21 -10.97 -11.11
N ASN A 422 -31.91 -10.97 -12.23
CA ASN A 422 -32.94 -9.96 -12.58
C ASN A 422 -32.42 -8.51 -12.43
N THR A 423 -31.31 -8.20 -13.09
CA THR A 423 -30.61 -6.93 -12.98
C THR A 423 -30.93 -6.00 -14.14
N ASN A 424 -30.71 -4.69 -13.97
CA ASN A 424 -30.87 -3.71 -15.04
C ASN A 424 -29.62 -3.69 -15.96
N ILE A 425 -29.74 -4.33 -17.12
CA ILE A 425 -28.65 -4.42 -18.11
C ILE A 425 -28.33 -3.05 -18.78
N TRP A 426 -29.17 -2.03 -18.57
CA TRP A 426 -28.99 -0.69 -19.12
C TRP A 426 -28.20 0.25 -18.20
N GLU A 427 -27.81 -0.24 -17.01
CA GLU A 427 -26.91 0.51 -16.15
C GLU A 427 -25.57 0.80 -16.85
N PRO A 428 -24.90 1.94 -16.51
CA PRO A 428 -23.54 2.21 -16.95
C PRO A 428 -22.57 1.05 -16.66
N ILE A 429 -21.53 0.91 -17.49
CA ILE A 429 -20.61 -0.21 -17.45
C ILE A 429 -20.02 -0.47 -16.06
N GLN A 430 -19.63 0.58 -15.34
CA GLN A 430 -19.06 0.44 -13.99
C GLN A 430 -20.08 -0.16 -13.01
N TRP A 431 -21.35 0.21 -13.07
CA TRP A 431 -22.37 -0.34 -12.17
C TRP A 431 -22.73 -1.79 -12.50
N ARG A 432 -22.77 -2.17 -13.77
CA ARG A 432 -22.91 -3.58 -14.19
C ARG A 432 -21.72 -4.42 -13.70
N ALA A 433 -20.50 -3.87 -13.78
CA ALA A 433 -19.28 -4.52 -13.28
C ALA A 433 -19.31 -4.68 -11.75
N ILE A 434 -19.67 -3.62 -11.02
CA ILE A 434 -19.82 -3.65 -9.56
C ILE A 434 -20.87 -4.70 -9.17
N GLU A 435 -22.04 -4.69 -9.80
CA GLU A 435 -23.08 -5.66 -9.51
C GLU A 435 -22.65 -7.10 -9.80
N ALA A 436 -21.92 -7.35 -10.88
CA ALA A 436 -21.35 -8.66 -11.18
C ALA A 436 -20.38 -9.14 -10.09
N LEU A 437 -19.56 -8.25 -9.52
CA LEU A 437 -18.72 -8.60 -8.39
C LEU A 437 -19.55 -8.96 -7.15
N TYR A 438 -20.56 -8.14 -6.82
CA TYR A 438 -21.42 -8.39 -5.65
C TYR A 438 -22.18 -9.69 -5.77
N ALA A 439 -22.64 -10.05 -6.97
CA ALA A 439 -23.31 -11.32 -7.28
C ALA A 439 -22.36 -12.53 -7.29
N SER A 440 -21.06 -12.32 -7.50
CA SER A 440 -20.07 -13.40 -7.62
C SER A 440 -19.94 -14.22 -6.34
N LYS A 441 -19.31 -15.40 -6.44
CA LYS A 441 -19.07 -16.31 -5.31
C LYS A 441 -17.95 -15.82 -4.37
N SER A 442 -17.14 -14.84 -4.77
CA SER A 442 -16.04 -14.33 -3.94
C SER A 442 -16.52 -13.87 -2.56
N ASN A 443 -15.86 -14.30 -1.51
CA ASN A 443 -16.22 -13.91 -0.15
C ASN A 443 -15.94 -12.42 0.10
N ARG A 444 -14.94 -11.85 -0.53
CA ARG A 444 -14.62 -10.42 -0.44
C ARG A 444 -14.71 -9.76 -1.81
N VAL A 445 -15.24 -8.54 -1.83
CA VAL A 445 -15.33 -7.70 -3.02
C VAL A 445 -14.84 -6.31 -2.67
N ILE A 446 -13.90 -5.80 -3.46
CA ILE A 446 -13.32 -4.46 -3.28
C ILE A 446 -13.48 -3.69 -4.59
N VAL A 447 -14.02 -2.47 -4.50
CA VAL A 447 -14.23 -1.60 -5.66
C VAL A 447 -13.44 -0.30 -5.47
N PRO A 448 -12.58 0.10 -6.43
CA PRO A 448 -11.97 1.43 -6.39
C PRO A 448 -13.04 2.52 -6.36
N LEU A 449 -12.84 3.55 -5.53
CA LEU A 449 -13.80 4.66 -5.45
C LEU A 449 -14.02 5.34 -6.82
N GLN A 450 -12.99 5.36 -7.66
CA GLN A 450 -13.09 5.86 -9.04
C GLN A 450 -14.17 5.14 -9.85
N ASP A 451 -14.29 3.82 -9.70
CA ASP A 451 -15.30 3.03 -10.39
C ASP A 451 -16.70 3.28 -9.82
N ILE A 452 -16.82 3.42 -8.51
CA ILE A 452 -18.10 3.78 -7.85
C ILE A 452 -18.60 5.13 -8.37
N LEU A 453 -17.70 6.10 -8.53
CA LEU A 453 -18.01 7.43 -9.02
C LEU A 453 -18.12 7.51 -10.57
N GLY A 454 -17.76 6.45 -11.28
CA GLY A 454 -17.80 6.42 -12.75
C GLY A 454 -16.81 7.37 -13.42
N LEU A 455 -15.62 7.54 -12.80
CA LEU A 455 -14.59 8.46 -13.30
C LEU A 455 -13.79 7.85 -14.44
N GLY A 456 -13.21 8.71 -15.27
CA GLY A 456 -12.38 8.36 -16.44
C GLY A 456 -10.87 8.41 -16.15
N ALA A 457 -10.09 8.60 -17.21
CA ALA A 457 -8.62 8.55 -17.20
C ALA A 457 -7.95 9.51 -16.20
N ASP A 458 -8.54 10.68 -15.97
CA ASP A 458 -7.98 11.70 -15.06
C ASP A 458 -7.96 11.26 -13.58
N SER A 459 -8.66 10.17 -13.26
CA SER A 459 -8.69 9.61 -11.91
C SER A 459 -7.72 8.45 -11.69
N ARG A 460 -6.88 8.12 -12.66
CA ARG A 460 -5.97 6.99 -12.58
C ARG A 460 -4.94 7.19 -11.49
N MET A 461 -4.80 6.19 -10.61
CA MET A 461 -3.87 6.23 -9.49
C MET A 461 -2.43 5.96 -9.95
N ASN A 462 -2.22 4.88 -10.72
CA ASN A 462 -0.90 4.49 -11.18
C ASN A 462 -0.93 3.93 -12.60
N THR A 463 0.10 4.26 -13.37
CA THR A 463 0.42 3.62 -14.64
C THR A 463 1.74 2.89 -14.48
N PRO A 464 1.72 1.55 -14.33
CA PRO A 464 2.93 0.77 -14.12
C PRO A 464 4.04 1.05 -15.15
N SER A 465 5.29 1.03 -14.70
CA SER A 465 6.48 1.31 -15.52
C SER A 465 6.59 2.76 -16.04
N THR A 466 5.84 3.70 -15.47
CA THR A 466 5.98 5.13 -15.77
C THR A 466 6.38 5.90 -14.51
N VAL A 467 6.94 7.10 -14.71
CA VAL A 467 7.24 8.08 -13.68
C VAL A 467 6.53 9.39 -14.07
N GLY A 468 6.02 10.12 -13.08
CA GLY A 468 5.31 11.39 -13.32
C GLY A 468 4.05 11.47 -12.47
N ASN A 469 2.90 11.69 -13.08
CA ASN A 469 1.63 11.99 -12.39
C ASN A 469 0.97 10.78 -11.68
N ASN A 470 1.74 9.76 -11.30
CA ASN A 470 1.25 8.64 -10.51
C ASN A 470 1.05 9.05 -9.04
N TRP A 471 0.14 8.36 -8.36
CA TRP A 471 -0.13 8.49 -6.92
C TRP A 471 -0.70 9.84 -6.48
N ALA A 472 -1.02 10.72 -7.44
CA ALA A 472 -1.39 12.10 -7.17
C ALA A 472 -2.90 12.37 -7.15
N TRP A 473 -3.72 11.47 -7.71
CA TRP A 473 -5.16 11.69 -7.81
C TRP A 473 -5.83 11.84 -6.45
N ARG A 474 -6.76 12.80 -6.35
CA ARG A 474 -7.59 13.04 -5.17
C ARG A 474 -9.07 13.10 -5.55
N VAL A 475 -9.91 12.59 -4.67
CA VAL A 475 -11.35 12.72 -4.82
C VAL A 475 -11.79 14.15 -4.50
N TYR A 476 -12.80 14.62 -5.21
CA TYR A 476 -13.33 15.97 -5.01
C TYR A 476 -14.26 16.04 -3.78
N TRP A 477 -14.40 17.23 -3.21
CA TRP A 477 -15.40 17.51 -2.18
C TRP A 477 -16.80 17.24 -2.72
N GLY A 478 -17.69 16.72 -1.86
CA GLY A 478 -19.07 16.44 -2.25
C GLY A 478 -19.27 15.14 -3.03
N TYR A 479 -18.28 14.23 -3.07
CA TYR A 479 -18.46 12.89 -3.64
C TYR A 479 -19.54 12.08 -2.89
N ARG A 480 -19.78 12.38 -1.61
CA ARG A 480 -20.83 11.76 -0.80
C ARG A 480 -22.19 12.37 -1.12
N HIS A 481 -23.13 11.51 -1.43
CA HIS A 481 -24.54 11.88 -1.52
C HIS A 481 -25.42 10.66 -1.25
N GLY A 482 -26.60 10.87 -0.67
CA GLY A 482 -27.46 9.79 -0.19
C GLY A 482 -27.87 8.78 -1.25
N ASP A 483 -28.02 9.16 -2.51
CA ASP A 483 -28.34 8.24 -3.60
C ASP A 483 -27.23 7.23 -3.83
N LEU A 484 -25.97 7.66 -3.75
CA LEU A 484 -24.80 6.78 -3.91
C LEU A 484 -24.70 5.80 -2.74
N GLU A 485 -24.81 6.29 -1.51
CA GLU A 485 -24.80 5.48 -0.29
C GLU A 485 -25.91 4.43 -0.35
N ASN A 486 -27.15 4.84 -0.66
CA ASN A 486 -28.30 3.95 -0.78
C ASN A 486 -28.12 2.91 -1.90
N LYS A 487 -27.55 3.27 -3.04
CA LYS A 487 -27.30 2.36 -4.15
C LYS A 487 -26.34 1.24 -3.75
N LEU A 488 -25.22 1.60 -3.10
CA LEU A 488 -24.23 0.63 -2.60
C LEU A 488 -24.83 -0.24 -1.48
N TYR A 489 -25.55 0.35 -0.53
CA TYR A 489 -26.21 -0.37 0.55
C TYR A 489 -27.19 -1.42 0.01
N ASN A 490 -28.04 -1.03 -0.96
CA ASN A 490 -29.02 -1.92 -1.55
C ASN A 490 -28.35 -3.07 -2.32
N LEU A 491 -27.22 -2.83 -3.00
CA LEU A 491 -26.44 -3.91 -3.62
C LEU A 491 -25.85 -4.85 -2.56
N ALA A 492 -25.25 -4.30 -1.48
CA ALA A 492 -24.67 -5.11 -0.41
C ALA A 492 -25.75 -6.00 0.25
N LYS A 493 -26.92 -5.45 0.54
CA LYS A 493 -28.06 -6.15 1.10
C LYS A 493 -28.59 -7.23 0.14
N ARG A 494 -28.81 -6.88 -1.14
CA ARG A 494 -29.34 -7.79 -2.18
C ARG A 494 -28.49 -9.03 -2.31
N TYR A 495 -27.16 -8.89 -2.26
CA TYR A 495 -26.22 -10.00 -2.44
C TYR A 495 -25.65 -10.54 -1.11
N GLN A 496 -26.31 -10.24 0.01
CA GLN A 496 -26.00 -10.78 1.36
C GLN A 496 -24.53 -10.54 1.76
N ARG A 497 -24.07 -9.29 1.62
CA ARG A 497 -22.73 -8.87 2.02
C ARG A 497 -22.72 -8.00 3.28
N ILE A 498 -23.90 -7.74 3.83
CA ILE A 498 -24.17 -7.11 5.14
C ILE A 498 -25.11 -7.98 5.96
#